data_04e5341771738c082f2e6b9414fe2e1e
#
_entry.id   04e5341771738c082f2e6b9414fe2e1e
#
_cell.length_a   1.000
_cell.length_b   1.000
_cell.length_c   1.000
_cell.angle_alpha   90.00
_cell.angle_beta   90.00
_cell.angle_gamma   90.00
#
_symmetry.space_group_name_H-M   'P 1'
#
loop_
_entity.id
_entity.type
_entity.pdbx_description
1 polymer ?
#
loop_
_entity_poly.entity_id
_entity_poly.type
_entity_poly.pdbx_seq_one_letter_code
_entity_poly.pdbx_strand_id
1 'polypeptide(L)'
;MFKYKTFSRTILADLYTPVAVYMRLRDLYPQSALMESSDYHDASNSSSFVGIYPLGSVAISHGKATLAFPNGMSQTHEVNGSYRCDKAINEFIHAFSIEGEDARFCG
;
A
#
# COMPACT_ATOMS: atom_id res chain seq x y z
N MET A 1 -9.94 -11.38 10.60
CA MET A 1 -9.70 -10.99 9.21
C MET A 1 -10.38 -9.65 8.93
N PHE A 2 -9.67 -8.74 8.30
CA PHE A 2 -10.21 -7.44 7.93
C PHE A 2 -10.77 -7.49 6.51
N LYS A 3 -12.04 -7.16 6.35
CA LYS A 3 -12.71 -7.21 5.06
C LYS A 3 -12.99 -5.80 4.56
N TYR A 4 -12.60 -5.53 3.33
CA TYR A 4 -12.80 -4.24 2.69
C TYR A 4 -13.44 -4.42 1.33
N LYS A 5 -14.27 -3.46 0.97
CA LYS A 5 -14.86 -3.38 -0.36
C LYS A 5 -14.34 -2.14 -1.05
N THR A 6 -13.87 -2.30 -2.27
CA THR A 6 -13.33 -1.19 -3.05
C THR A 6 -14.38 -0.59 -3.96
N PHE A 7 -14.29 0.71 -4.14
CA PHE A 7 -15.08 1.48 -5.09
C PHE A 7 -14.14 2.27 -5.96
N SER A 8 -14.44 2.40 -7.23
CA SER A 8 -13.60 3.16 -8.13
C SER A 8 -14.39 4.21 -8.89
N ARG A 9 -13.68 5.26 -9.29
CA ARG A 9 -14.22 6.32 -10.13
C ARG A 9 -13.13 6.77 -11.08
N THR A 10 -13.46 6.86 -12.35
CA THR A 10 -12.54 7.35 -13.38
C THR A 10 -12.86 8.79 -13.71
N ILE A 11 -11.85 9.64 -13.67
CA ILE A 11 -11.98 11.05 -14.03
C ILE A 11 -10.92 11.42 -15.06
N LEU A 12 -11.20 12.50 -15.82
CA LEU A 12 -10.23 13.06 -16.73
C LEU A 12 -9.18 13.85 -15.95
N ALA A 13 -7.90 13.56 -16.18
CA ALA A 13 -6.80 14.15 -15.43
C ALA A 13 -5.68 14.65 -16.35
N ASP A 14 -6.02 15.19 -17.50
CA ASP A 14 -5.07 15.64 -18.52
C ASP A 14 -4.24 16.84 -18.07
N LEU A 15 -4.68 17.58 -17.04
CA LEU A 15 -3.95 18.71 -16.46
C LEU A 15 -3.07 18.34 -15.28
N TYR A 16 -3.02 17.07 -14.88
CA TYR A 16 -2.30 16.64 -13.69
C TYR A 16 -1.26 15.57 -14.04
N THR A 17 -0.13 15.64 -13.37
CA THR A 17 0.86 14.55 -13.38
C THR A 17 0.84 13.81 -12.06
N PRO A 18 1.26 12.52 -12.02
CA PRO A 18 1.33 11.79 -10.76
C PRO A 18 2.18 12.47 -9.71
N VAL A 19 3.34 13.00 -10.09
CA VAL A 19 4.23 13.72 -9.16
C VAL A 19 3.57 14.97 -8.61
N ALA A 20 2.89 15.76 -9.44
CA ALA A 20 2.22 16.98 -9.01
C ALA A 20 1.10 16.67 -8.01
N VAL A 21 0.31 15.62 -8.27
CA VAL A 21 -0.75 15.17 -7.37
C VAL A 21 -0.15 14.71 -6.05
N TYR A 22 0.91 13.91 -6.09
CA TYR A 22 1.59 13.43 -4.89
C TYR A 22 2.12 14.58 -4.04
N MET A 23 2.77 15.58 -4.63
CA MET A 23 3.33 16.71 -3.91
C MET A 23 2.26 17.52 -3.17
N ARG A 24 1.07 17.60 -3.72
CA ARG A 24 -0.07 18.27 -3.05
C ARG A 24 -0.63 17.44 -1.91
N LEU A 25 -0.74 16.13 -2.12
CA LEU A 25 -1.34 15.22 -1.14
C LEU A 25 -0.43 14.97 0.05
N ARG A 26 0.88 14.92 -0.12
CA ARG A 26 1.80 14.64 0.98
C ARG A 26 1.78 15.73 2.07
N ASP A 27 1.45 16.97 1.71
CA ASP A 27 1.34 18.06 2.68
C ASP A 27 0.11 17.91 3.56
N LEU A 28 -0.97 17.31 3.01
CA LEU A 28 -2.20 17.03 3.75
C LEU A 28 -2.17 15.67 4.45
N TYR A 29 -1.47 14.71 3.86
CA TYR A 29 -1.39 13.34 4.34
C TYR A 29 0.07 12.93 4.46
N PRO A 30 0.70 13.11 5.64
CA PRO A 30 2.13 12.82 5.82
C PRO A 30 2.50 11.37 5.50
N GLN A 31 1.59 10.42 5.76
CA GLN A 31 1.78 9.03 5.38
C GLN A 31 1.19 8.78 3.99
N SER A 32 1.98 9.09 2.98
CA SER A 32 1.58 8.92 1.59
C SER A 32 2.75 8.34 0.79
N ALA A 33 2.45 7.77 -0.36
CA ALA A 33 3.46 7.17 -1.22
C ALA A 33 3.10 7.37 -2.69
N LEU A 34 4.12 7.52 -3.51
CA LEU A 34 4.01 7.52 -4.96
C LEU A 34 4.78 6.31 -5.49
N MET A 35 4.10 5.49 -6.27
CA MET A 35 4.71 4.34 -6.95
C MET A 35 4.52 4.53 -8.46
N GLU A 36 5.63 4.51 -9.20
CA GLU A 36 5.62 4.67 -10.63
C GLU A 36 6.17 3.43 -11.31
N SER A 37 5.58 3.08 -12.45
CA SER A 37 6.09 2.00 -13.29
C SER A 37 7.42 2.43 -13.91
N SER A 38 8.38 1.52 -13.94
CA SER A 38 9.67 1.74 -14.60
C SER A 38 9.75 1.12 -15.99
N ASP A 39 8.63 0.70 -16.55
CA ASP A 39 8.61 0.13 -17.89
C ASP A 39 8.62 1.24 -18.94
N TYR A 40 9.81 1.52 -19.47
CA TYR A 40 10.00 2.54 -20.50
C TYR A 40 9.70 2.05 -21.91
N HIS A 41 9.51 0.75 -22.11
CA HIS A 41 9.30 0.16 -23.43
C HIS A 41 7.83 0.08 -23.82
N ASP A 42 6.94 0.12 -22.86
CA ASP A 42 5.49 0.05 -23.10
C ASP A 42 4.77 1.09 -22.26
N ALA A 43 4.63 2.29 -22.83
CA ALA A 43 3.94 3.39 -22.17
C ALA A 43 2.45 3.10 -21.95
N SER A 44 1.84 2.23 -22.76
CA SER A 44 0.42 1.89 -22.62
C SER A 44 0.13 1.04 -21.39
N ASN A 45 1.14 0.32 -20.89
CA ASN A 45 1.04 -0.49 -19.67
C ASN A 45 1.67 0.18 -18.46
N SER A 46 2.16 1.41 -18.61
CA SER A 46 2.70 2.18 -17.50
C SER A 46 1.58 2.74 -16.64
N SER A 47 1.69 2.57 -15.35
CA SER A 47 0.75 3.10 -14.38
C SER A 47 1.48 3.68 -13.20
N SER A 48 0.92 4.72 -12.62
CA SER A 48 1.40 5.30 -11.38
C SER A 48 0.31 5.22 -10.32
N PHE A 49 0.71 5.00 -9.08
CA PHE A 49 -0.20 4.89 -7.95
C PHE A 49 0.21 5.89 -6.88
N VAL A 50 -0.76 6.64 -6.37
CA VAL A 50 -0.56 7.50 -5.20
C VAL A 50 -1.43 6.95 -4.09
N GLY A 51 -0.80 6.52 -3.00
CA GLY A 51 -1.50 6.03 -1.82
C GLY A 51 -1.50 7.07 -0.72
N ILE A 52 -2.63 7.24 -0.07
CA ILE A 52 -2.79 8.11 1.09
C ILE A 52 -3.61 7.38 2.15
N TYR A 53 -3.48 7.84 3.38
CA TYR A 53 -4.31 7.38 4.49
C TYR A 53 -4.21 5.86 4.70
N PRO A 54 -3.03 5.34 5.08
CA PRO A 54 -2.84 3.89 5.24
C PRO A 54 -3.74 3.34 6.35
N LEU A 55 -4.31 2.16 6.09
CA LEU A 55 -5.18 1.48 7.06
C LEU A 55 -4.39 0.56 7.99
N GLY A 56 -3.27 0.10 7.54
CA GLY A 56 -2.38 -0.75 8.31
C GLY A 56 -0.97 -0.70 7.75
N SER A 57 -0.02 -1.26 8.47
CA SER A 57 1.37 -1.24 8.04
C SER A 57 2.15 -2.44 8.57
N VAL A 58 3.18 -2.81 7.84
CA VAL A 58 4.22 -3.70 8.33
C VAL A 58 5.55 -2.96 8.24
N ALA A 59 6.27 -2.90 9.35
CA ALA A 59 7.57 -2.26 9.41
C ALA A 59 8.60 -3.25 9.92
N ILE A 60 9.73 -3.33 9.23
CA ILE A 60 10.84 -4.21 9.62
C ILE A 60 12.05 -3.33 9.86
N SER A 61 12.53 -3.33 11.11
CA SER A 61 13.62 -2.47 11.53
C SER A 61 14.32 -3.07 12.74
N HIS A 62 15.64 -3.00 12.76
CA HIS A 62 16.46 -3.46 13.89
C HIS A 62 16.18 -4.91 14.31
N GLY A 63 15.96 -5.79 13.34
CA GLY A 63 15.68 -7.20 13.59
C GLY A 63 14.29 -7.50 14.13
N LYS A 64 13.37 -6.55 14.03
CA LYS A 64 11.99 -6.71 14.48
C LYS A 64 11.00 -6.36 13.39
N ALA A 65 9.92 -7.13 13.31
CA ALA A 65 8.79 -6.86 12.42
C ALA A 65 7.60 -6.42 13.27
N THR A 66 7.04 -5.26 12.95
CA THR A 66 5.86 -4.71 13.61
C THR A 66 4.71 -4.63 12.61
N LEU A 67 3.61 -5.31 12.92
CA LEU A 67 2.40 -5.30 12.12
C LEU A 67 1.36 -4.46 12.83
N ALA A 68 0.92 -3.38 12.20
CA ALA A 68 -0.12 -2.50 12.72
C ALA A 68 -1.41 -2.69 11.93
N PHE A 69 -2.50 -2.97 12.62
CA PHE A 69 -3.78 -3.30 12.02
C PHE A 69 -4.79 -2.16 12.16
N PRO A 70 -5.83 -2.13 11.30
CA PRO A 70 -6.81 -1.03 11.29
C PRO A 70 -7.60 -0.85 12.58
N ASN A 71 -7.69 -1.88 13.42
CA ASN A 71 -8.39 -1.82 14.70
C ASN A 71 -7.55 -1.20 15.83
N GLY A 72 -6.36 -0.69 15.53
CA GLY A 72 -5.45 -0.13 16.52
C GLY A 72 -4.55 -1.15 17.21
N MET A 73 -4.72 -2.44 16.93
CA MET A 73 -3.84 -3.48 17.48
C MET A 73 -2.55 -3.58 16.70
N SER A 74 -1.48 -3.96 17.37
CA SER A 74 -0.20 -4.22 16.73
C SER A 74 0.45 -5.48 17.29
N GLN A 75 1.27 -6.11 16.47
CA GLN A 75 2.07 -7.28 16.85
C GLN A 75 3.53 -7.01 16.50
N THR A 76 4.43 -7.37 17.39
CA THR A 76 5.86 -7.24 17.15
C THR A 76 6.51 -8.62 17.30
N HIS A 77 7.31 -9.01 16.30
CA HIS A 77 8.02 -10.28 16.28
C HIS A 77 9.50 -10.04 16.00
N GLU A 78 10.34 -10.85 16.61
CA GLU A 78 11.77 -10.84 16.26
C GLU A 78 11.97 -11.56 14.93
N VAL A 79 12.70 -10.93 14.03
CA VAL A 79 13.06 -11.52 12.74
C VAL A 79 14.28 -12.41 12.95
N ASN A 80 14.11 -13.71 12.69
CA ASN A 80 15.16 -14.71 12.87
C ASN A 80 14.95 -15.87 11.89
N GLY A 81 15.68 -16.98 12.08
CA GLY A 81 15.55 -18.14 11.22
C GLY A 81 14.17 -18.79 11.22
N SER A 82 13.40 -18.65 12.32
CA SER A 82 12.06 -19.19 12.44
C SER A 82 10.98 -18.23 11.95
N TYR A 83 11.20 -16.92 12.12
CA TYR A 83 10.25 -15.89 11.70
C TYR A 83 10.98 -14.91 10.80
N ARG A 84 10.87 -15.11 9.50
CA ARG A 84 11.54 -14.31 8.48
C ARG A 84 10.67 -13.14 8.03
N CYS A 85 11.31 -12.18 7.36
CA CYS A 85 10.62 -10.99 6.83
C CYS A 85 9.46 -11.35 5.89
N ASP A 86 9.66 -12.34 5.03
CA ASP A 86 8.63 -12.78 4.10
C ASP A 86 7.42 -13.37 4.83
N LYS A 87 7.64 -14.06 5.94
CA LYS A 87 6.55 -14.57 6.77
C LYS A 87 5.72 -13.45 7.37
N ALA A 88 6.37 -12.40 7.89
CA ALA A 88 5.69 -11.24 8.45
C ALA A 88 4.84 -10.54 7.39
N ILE A 89 5.37 -10.33 6.21
CA ILE A 89 4.66 -9.70 5.09
C ILE A 89 3.46 -10.55 4.67
N ASN A 90 3.63 -11.86 4.57
CA ASN A 90 2.55 -12.76 4.19
C ASN A 90 1.44 -12.80 5.24
N GLU A 91 1.77 -12.82 6.51
CA GLU A 91 0.77 -12.76 7.57
C GLU A 91 -0.04 -11.47 7.51
N PHE A 92 0.62 -10.34 7.25
CA PHE A 92 -0.06 -9.06 7.11
C PHE A 92 -1.00 -9.06 5.92
N ILE A 93 -0.53 -9.48 4.75
CA ILE A 93 -1.35 -9.51 3.53
C ILE A 93 -2.56 -10.42 3.70
N HIS A 94 -2.39 -11.59 4.30
CA HIS A 94 -3.48 -12.56 4.47
C HIS A 94 -4.49 -12.16 5.57
N ALA A 95 -4.18 -11.15 6.37
CA ALA A 95 -5.14 -10.61 7.32
C ALA A 95 -6.24 -9.77 6.66
N PHE A 96 -6.09 -9.43 5.39
CA PHE A 96 -7.03 -8.59 4.66
C PHE A 96 -7.73 -9.40 3.56
N SER A 97 -9.01 -9.12 3.38
CA SER A 97 -9.79 -9.61 2.25
C SER A 97 -10.37 -8.41 1.53
N ILE A 98 -10.06 -8.28 0.25
CA ILE A 98 -10.44 -7.11 -0.55
C ILE A 98 -11.24 -7.59 -1.75
N GLU A 99 -12.41 -7.01 -1.94
CA GLU A 99 -13.28 -7.28 -3.08
C GLU A 99 -13.91 -5.99 -3.57
N GLY A 100 -14.50 -6.02 -4.75
CA GLY A 100 -15.15 -4.86 -5.34
C GLY A 100 -14.46 -4.38 -6.59
N GLU A 101 -14.70 -3.11 -6.96
CA GLU A 101 -14.17 -2.51 -8.18
C GLU A 101 -12.65 -2.37 -8.10
N ASP A 102 -11.96 -2.76 -9.17
CA ASP A 102 -10.49 -2.68 -9.29
C ASP A 102 -9.73 -3.31 -8.12
N ALA A 103 -10.30 -4.34 -7.49
CA ALA A 103 -9.66 -5.04 -6.36
C ALA A 103 -8.27 -5.59 -6.70
N ARG A 104 -7.99 -5.86 -7.97
CA ARG A 104 -6.69 -6.33 -8.45
C ARG A 104 -5.53 -5.36 -8.15
N PHE A 105 -5.84 -4.08 -7.92
CA PHE A 105 -4.82 -3.08 -7.60
C PHE A 105 -4.60 -2.89 -6.10
N CYS A 106 -5.25 -3.67 -5.28
CA CYS A 106 -5.30 -3.43 -3.83
C CYS A 106 -4.43 -4.38 -3.00
N GLY A 107 -3.49 -5.04 -3.63
CA GLY A 107 -2.67 -5.92 -2.81
C GLY A 107 -1.46 -6.49 -3.44
#